data_7c040b7b0653d4542e305063d9fcc095
#
_entry.id   7c040b7b0653d4542e305063d9fcc095
#
_cell.length_a   1.000
_cell.length_b   1.000
_cell.length_c   1.000
_cell.angle_alpha   90.00
_cell.angle_beta   90.00
_cell.angle_gamma   90.00
#
_symmetry.space_group_name_H-M   'P 1'
#
loop_
_entity.id
_entity.type
_entity.pdbx_description
1 polymer ?
#
loop_
_entity_poly.entity_id
_entity_poly.type
_entity_poly.pdbx_seq_one_letter_code
_entity_poly.pdbx_strand_id
1 'polypeptide(L)'
;VGVSMRGDVADLNPEVFKTVFESNVLGSVYPTVPALKELRKTQGSLVFISSLAGIRGLPFLSAYSSSKMALRAIAESIRIEERQNNIHVGLILVGITQIEHNKETISSDGSKIILKNRDSSKVDSTKTVAEKVIKNIQKRKFITTLTPIGKLNKFLQARFPMLVEKIILSNLDKFKDKSE
;
A
#
# COMPACT_ATOMS: atom_id res chain seq x y z
N VAL A 1 -8.13 5.09 -2.82
CA VAL A 1 -9.07 3.97 -2.97
C VAL A 1 -8.30 2.68 -2.91
N GLY A 2 -8.83 1.65 -2.28
CA GLY A 2 -8.22 0.33 -2.21
C GLY A 2 -8.98 -0.57 -1.24
N VAL A 3 -9.09 -1.83 -1.61
CA VAL A 3 -9.73 -2.88 -0.81
C VAL A 3 -8.66 -3.61 -0.02
N SER A 4 -8.94 -3.92 1.24
CA SER A 4 -8.12 -4.82 2.06
C SER A 4 -8.90 -6.09 2.39
N MET A 5 -8.17 -7.12 2.77
CA MET A 5 -8.75 -8.36 3.28
C MET A 5 -8.12 -8.73 4.61
N ARG A 6 -8.80 -9.60 5.35
CA ARG A 6 -8.34 -10.19 6.59
C ARG A 6 -8.61 -11.69 6.57
N GLY A 7 -7.66 -12.47 7.04
CA GLY A 7 -7.81 -13.91 7.24
C GLY A 7 -6.61 -14.72 6.81
N ASP A 8 -6.59 -15.98 7.21
CA ASP A 8 -5.51 -16.91 6.88
C ASP A 8 -5.54 -17.26 5.38
N VAL A 9 -4.36 -17.51 4.83
CA VAL A 9 -4.24 -17.92 3.42
C VAL A 9 -4.85 -19.32 3.19
N ALA A 10 -4.78 -20.20 4.20
CA ALA A 10 -5.33 -21.53 4.10
C ALA A 10 -6.87 -21.54 3.89
N ASP A 11 -7.54 -20.52 4.44
CA ASP A 11 -9.00 -20.38 4.39
C ASP A 11 -9.44 -19.34 3.34
N LEU A 12 -8.51 -18.85 2.53
CA LEU A 12 -8.76 -17.74 1.61
C LEU A 12 -9.52 -18.20 0.37
N ASN A 13 -10.74 -17.68 0.19
CA ASN A 13 -11.46 -17.83 -1.06
C ASN A 13 -10.70 -17.11 -2.20
N PRO A 14 -10.32 -17.79 -3.30
CA PRO A 14 -9.59 -17.19 -4.41
C PRO A 14 -10.25 -15.96 -5.01
N GLU A 15 -11.59 -15.85 -4.98
CA GLU A 15 -12.32 -14.68 -5.48
C GLU A 15 -12.04 -13.42 -4.63
N VAL A 16 -11.74 -13.57 -3.33
CA VAL A 16 -11.31 -12.45 -2.49
C VAL A 16 -9.96 -11.94 -2.95
N PHE A 17 -9.04 -12.84 -3.26
CA PHE A 17 -7.72 -12.48 -3.79
C PHE A 17 -7.85 -11.70 -5.11
N LYS A 18 -8.67 -12.23 -6.03
CA LYS A 18 -8.98 -11.60 -7.32
C LYS A 18 -9.57 -10.20 -7.13
N THR A 19 -10.61 -10.06 -6.30
CA THR A 19 -11.27 -8.78 -6.00
C THR A 19 -10.28 -7.73 -5.49
N VAL A 20 -9.38 -8.12 -4.58
CA VAL A 20 -8.34 -7.21 -4.05
C VAL A 20 -7.37 -6.79 -5.15
N PHE A 21 -6.96 -7.71 -6.02
CA PHE A 21 -6.06 -7.39 -7.14
C PHE A 21 -6.73 -6.54 -8.21
N GLU A 22 -7.95 -6.84 -8.59
CA GLU A 22 -8.72 -6.04 -9.54
C GLU A 22 -8.85 -4.60 -9.05
N SER A 23 -9.25 -4.41 -7.79
CA SER A 23 -9.38 -3.08 -7.22
C SER A 23 -8.04 -2.34 -7.08
N ASN A 24 -7.03 -2.98 -6.47
CA ASN A 24 -5.82 -2.29 -6.08
C ASN A 24 -4.78 -2.18 -7.21
N VAL A 25 -4.66 -3.22 -8.03
CA VAL A 25 -3.65 -3.30 -9.09
C VAL A 25 -4.24 -2.85 -10.42
N LEU A 26 -5.26 -3.57 -10.93
CA LEU A 26 -5.85 -3.23 -12.22
C LEU A 26 -6.52 -1.86 -12.21
N GLY A 27 -7.22 -1.52 -11.12
CA GLY A 27 -7.79 -0.19 -10.90
C GLY A 27 -6.76 0.95 -10.87
N SER A 28 -5.47 0.63 -10.65
CA SER A 28 -4.36 1.58 -10.77
C SER A 28 -3.74 1.55 -12.18
N VAL A 29 -3.61 0.38 -12.80
CA VAL A 29 -2.98 0.22 -14.12
C VAL A 29 -3.85 0.79 -15.25
N TYR A 30 -5.15 0.50 -15.23
CA TYR A 30 -6.06 0.95 -16.30
C TYR A 30 -6.04 2.46 -16.54
N PRO A 31 -6.12 3.34 -15.53
CA PRO A 31 -5.99 4.77 -15.75
C PRO A 31 -4.53 5.19 -16.05
N THR A 32 -3.53 4.43 -15.59
CA THR A 32 -2.11 4.76 -15.82
C THR A 32 -1.75 4.68 -17.30
N VAL A 33 -2.19 3.63 -18.00
CA VAL A 33 -1.82 3.41 -19.40
C VAL A 33 -2.18 4.60 -20.31
N PRO A 34 -3.42 5.09 -20.37
CA PRO A 34 -3.75 6.28 -21.16
C PRO A 34 -3.11 7.56 -20.60
N ALA A 35 -3.00 7.69 -19.26
CA ALA A 35 -2.43 8.88 -18.63
C ALA A 35 -0.96 9.11 -19.02
N LEU A 36 -0.16 8.06 -19.20
CA LEU A 36 1.24 8.19 -19.58
C LEU A 36 1.42 8.96 -20.89
N LYS A 37 0.54 8.77 -21.87
CA LYS A 37 0.59 9.51 -23.15
C LYS A 37 0.46 11.02 -22.93
N GLU A 38 -0.42 11.44 -22.03
CA GLU A 38 -0.64 12.86 -21.73
C GLU A 38 0.45 13.41 -20.80
N LEU A 39 0.93 12.60 -19.85
CA LEU A 39 2.02 12.98 -18.97
C LEU A 39 3.35 13.19 -19.72
N ARG A 40 3.59 12.50 -20.83
CA ARG A 40 4.75 12.74 -21.70
C ARG A 40 4.75 14.16 -22.28
N LYS A 41 3.57 14.69 -22.65
CA LYS A 41 3.44 16.04 -23.22
C LYS A 41 3.77 17.13 -22.20
N THR A 42 3.48 16.89 -20.93
CA THR A 42 3.60 17.88 -19.85
C THR A 42 4.77 17.61 -18.91
N GLN A 43 5.52 16.51 -19.11
CA GLN A 43 6.54 16.03 -18.18
C GLN A 43 6.01 15.91 -16.74
N GLY A 44 4.77 15.43 -16.64
CA GLY A 44 3.98 15.44 -15.42
C GLY A 44 4.42 14.44 -14.36
N SER A 45 3.53 14.16 -13.42
CA SER A 45 3.78 13.25 -12.30
C SER A 45 2.73 12.16 -12.20
N LEU A 46 3.17 10.93 -12.07
CA LEU A 46 2.36 9.75 -11.75
C LEU A 46 2.72 9.28 -10.34
N VAL A 47 1.74 9.19 -9.44
CA VAL A 47 2.01 8.79 -8.05
C VAL A 47 1.11 7.63 -7.64
N PHE A 48 1.73 6.52 -7.28
CA PHE A 48 1.04 5.35 -6.73
C PHE A 48 0.92 5.43 -5.21
N ILE A 49 -0.28 5.18 -4.71
CA ILE A 49 -0.55 5.12 -3.27
C ILE A 49 -0.49 3.66 -2.82
N SER A 50 0.65 3.29 -2.25
CA SER A 50 0.89 2.00 -1.65
C SER A 50 0.74 2.06 -0.12
N SER A 51 1.26 1.10 0.58
CA SER A 51 1.18 0.95 2.03
C SER A 51 2.51 0.48 2.60
N LEU A 52 2.69 0.58 3.92
CA LEU A 52 3.75 -0.15 4.61
C LEU A 52 3.63 -1.67 4.41
N ALA A 53 2.41 -2.19 4.17
CA ALA A 53 2.18 -3.57 3.74
C ALA A 53 2.75 -3.88 2.34
N GLY A 54 3.13 -2.88 1.55
CA GLY A 54 3.86 -3.04 0.29
C GLY A 54 5.37 -3.17 0.46
N ILE A 55 5.89 -3.22 1.70
CA ILE A 55 7.31 -3.46 1.98
C ILE A 55 7.61 -4.96 2.07
N ARG A 56 6.68 -5.73 2.67
CA ARG A 56 6.73 -7.20 2.79
C ARG A 56 5.32 -7.77 2.97
N GLY A 57 5.18 -9.08 2.78
CA GLY A 57 3.97 -9.80 3.16
C GLY A 57 3.72 -9.73 4.68
N LEU A 58 2.49 -9.42 5.06
CA LEU A 58 2.05 -9.43 6.45
C LEU A 58 1.10 -10.60 6.68
N PRO A 59 1.17 -11.27 7.85
CA PRO A 59 0.22 -12.31 8.22
C PRO A 59 -1.22 -11.79 8.15
N PHE A 60 -2.13 -12.63 7.74
CA PHE A 60 -3.57 -12.35 7.59
C PHE A 60 -3.93 -11.22 6.62
N LEU A 61 -2.97 -10.79 5.77
CA LEU A 61 -3.11 -9.70 4.80
C LEU A 61 -2.52 -10.08 3.43
N SER A 62 -2.53 -11.34 3.06
CA SER A 62 -1.78 -11.85 1.90
C SER A 62 -2.13 -11.14 0.59
N ALA A 63 -3.40 -11.11 0.19
CA ALA A 63 -3.85 -10.47 -1.04
C ALA A 63 -3.62 -8.94 -1.00
N TYR A 64 -3.84 -8.31 0.16
CA TYR A 64 -3.59 -6.87 0.30
C TYR A 64 -2.11 -6.54 0.18
N SER A 65 -1.24 -7.24 0.92
CA SER A 65 0.20 -6.99 0.90
C SER A 65 0.78 -7.22 -0.50
N SER A 66 0.43 -8.34 -1.15
CA SER A 66 0.91 -8.64 -2.50
C SER A 66 0.41 -7.61 -3.52
N SER A 67 -0.84 -7.14 -3.44
CA SER A 67 -1.33 -6.07 -4.31
C SER A 67 -0.56 -4.75 -4.12
N LYS A 68 -0.22 -4.40 -2.88
CA LYS A 68 0.56 -3.18 -2.59
C LYS A 68 2.05 -3.31 -2.97
N MET A 69 2.60 -4.52 -2.96
CA MET A 69 3.92 -4.83 -3.51
C MET A 69 3.93 -4.78 -5.04
N ALA A 70 2.88 -5.27 -5.69
CA ALA A 70 2.72 -5.18 -7.14
C ALA A 70 2.76 -3.73 -7.64
N LEU A 71 2.11 -2.79 -6.94
CA LEU A 71 2.19 -1.35 -7.27
C LEU A 71 3.62 -0.82 -7.23
N ARG A 72 4.46 -1.34 -6.34
CA ARG A 72 5.86 -0.95 -6.29
C ARG A 72 6.61 -1.43 -7.53
N ALA A 73 6.45 -2.70 -7.91
CA ALA A 73 7.09 -3.25 -9.11
C ALA A 73 6.68 -2.48 -10.37
N ILE A 74 5.37 -2.18 -10.51
CA ILE A 74 4.83 -1.38 -11.61
C ILE A 74 5.46 0.02 -11.63
N ALA A 75 5.53 0.69 -10.47
CA ALA A 75 6.12 2.03 -10.36
C ALA A 75 7.63 2.02 -10.72
N GLU A 76 8.36 0.98 -10.30
CA GLU A 76 9.78 0.80 -10.64
C GLU A 76 9.99 0.64 -12.15
N SER A 77 9.16 -0.18 -12.82
CA SER A 77 9.21 -0.38 -14.28
C SER A 77 8.92 0.92 -15.03
N ILE A 78 7.77 1.55 -14.76
CA ILE A 78 7.37 2.79 -15.43
C ILE A 78 8.41 3.90 -15.22
N ARG A 79 8.99 3.99 -14.03
CA ARG A 79 10.02 4.99 -13.74
C ARG A 79 11.26 4.85 -14.63
N ILE A 80 11.62 3.64 -15.00
CA ILE A 80 12.75 3.38 -15.90
C ILE A 80 12.33 3.64 -17.35
N GLU A 81 11.19 3.12 -17.76
CA GLU A 81 10.64 3.26 -19.12
C GLU A 81 10.43 4.73 -19.50
N GLU A 82 9.90 5.54 -18.58
CA GLU A 82 9.55 6.94 -18.82
C GLU A 82 10.68 7.94 -18.47
N ARG A 83 11.88 7.46 -18.20
CA ARG A 83 13.01 8.33 -17.81
C ARG A 83 13.34 9.37 -18.87
N GLN A 84 13.36 8.99 -20.14
CA GLN A 84 13.67 9.89 -21.27
C GLN A 84 12.55 10.92 -21.49
N ASN A 85 11.32 10.60 -21.12
CA ASN A 85 10.18 11.48 -21.20
C ASN A 85 10.07 12.44 -20.00
N ASN A 86 11.02 12.39 -19.07
CA ASN A 86 11.07 13.21 -17.86
C ASN A 86 9.79 13.16 -17.03
N ILE A 87 9.06 12.04 -17.04
CA ILE A 87 7.91 11.83 -16.17
C ILE A 87 8.40 11.53 -14.75
N HIS A 88 7.84 12.22 -13.76
CA HIS A 88 8.05 11.85 -12.37
C HIS A 88 7.14 10.67 -12.00
N VAL A 89 7.73 9.60 -11.48
CA VAL A 89 6.99 8.47 -10.90
C VAL A 89 7.26 8.42 -9.41
N GLY A 90 6.19 8.55 -8.62
CA GLY A 90 6.24 8.50 -7.15
C GLY A 90 5.54 7.27 -6.58
N LEU A 91 6.05 6.78 -5.45
CA LEU A 91 5.45 5.71 -4.65
C LEU A 91 5.34 6.15 -3.19
N ILE A 92 4.13 6.23 -2.69
CA ILE A 92 3.86 6.64 -1.30
C ILE A 92 3.57 5.41 -0.47
N LEU A 93 4.40 5.15 0.53
CA LEU A 93 4.20 4.09 1.51
C LEU A 93 3.45 4.67 2.71
N VAL A 94 2.12 4.53 2.66
CA VAL A 94 1.22 5.04 3.69
C VAL A 94 1.21 4.09 4.88
N GLY A 95 1.28 4.65 6.08
CA GLY A 95 1.15 3.93 7.34
C GLY A 95 -0.30 3.71 7.74
N ILE A 96 -0.52 3.61 9.05
CA ILE A 96 -1.86 3.58 9.61
C ILE A 96 -2.43 5.00 9.54
N THR A 97 -3.54 5.16 8.85
CA THR A 97 -4.24 6.43 8.68
C THR A 97 -5.61 6.42 9.33
N GLN A 98 -6.12 7.60 9.59
CA GLN A 98 -7.51 7.78 9.95
C GLN A 98 -8.41 7.14 8.88
N ILE A 99 -9.39 6.37 9.30
CA ILE A 99 -10.37 5.72 8.43
C ILE A 99 -11.75 6.32 8.68
N GLU A 100 -12.62 6.20 7.70
CA GLU A 100 -14.03 6.52 7.86
C GLU A 100 -14.65 5.59 8.91
N HIS A 101 -15.65 6.10 9.63
CA HIS A 101 -16.47 5.29 10.53
C HIS A 101 -17.07 4.10 9.75
N ASN A 102 -17.06 2.91 10.36
CA ASN A 102 -17.59 1.69 9.79
C ASN A 102 -16.93 1.27 8.46
N LYS A 103 -15.65 1.58 8.27
CA LYS A 103 -14.92 1.11 7.09
C LYS A 103 -14.93 -0.41 7.02
N GLU A 104 -15.46 -0.92 5.92
CA GLU A 104 -15.50 -2.36 5.64
C GLU A 104 -14.15 -2.87 5.07
N THR A 105 -13.87 -4.13 5.35
CA THR A 105 -12.84 -4.96 4.71
C THR A 105 -13.45 -6.32 4.40
N ILE A 106 -12.77 -7.14 3.60
CA ILE A 106 -13.24 -8.45 3.20
C ILE A 106 -12.56 -9.52 4.06
N SER A 107 -13.34 -10.45 4.62
CA SER A 107 -12.83 -11.65 5.29
C SER A 107 -12.28 -12.66 4.26
N SER A 108 -11.53 -13.66 4.73
CA SER A 108 -11.02 -14.74 3.88
C SER A 108 -12.13 -15.52 3.17
N ASP A 109 -13.33 -15.64 3.75
CA ASP A 109 -14.49 -16.31 3.16
C ASP A 109 -15.30 -15.44 2.17
N GLY A 110 -14.96 -14.15 2.06
CA GLY A 110 -15.65 -13.18 1.21
C GLY A 110 -16.70 -12.34 1.94
N SER A 111 -16.99 -12.61 3.21
CA SER A 111 -17.88 -11.80 4.01
C SER A 111 -17.29 -10.41 4.31
N LYS A 112 -18.15 -9.44 4.61
CA LYS A 112 -17.73 -8.09 4.99
C LYS A 112 -17.51 -7.99 6.50
N ILE A 113 -16.41 -7.41 6.89
CA ILE A 113 -16.07 -7.14 8.29
C ILE A 113 -15.90 -5.64 8.46
N ILE A 114 -16.46 -5.10 9.54
CA ILE A 114 -16.27 -3.70 9.92
C ILE A 114 -14.96 -3.56 10.69
N LEU A 115 -14.07 -2.71 10.21
CA LEU A 115 -12.82 -2.41 10.90
C LEU A 115 -13.08 -1.60 12.18
N LYS A 116 -12.50 -2.03 13.29
CA LYS A 116 -12.53 -1.26 14.54
C LYS A 116 -11.95 0.15 14.32
N ASN A 117 -12.58 1.14 14.92
CA ASN A 117 -12.10 2.52 14.85
C ASN A 117 -10.69 2.65 15.41
N ARG A 118 -9.87 3.43 14.73
CA ARG A 118 -8.49 3.67 15.15
C ARG A 118 -8.41 4.87 16.05
N ASP A 119 -7.56 4.79 17.06
CA ASP A 119 -7.22 5.94 17.90
C ASP A 119 -6.60 7.06 17.06
N SER A 120 -7.30 8.18 16.93
CA SER A 120 -6.90 9.32 16.12
C SER A 120 -5.55 9.93 16.51
N SER A 121 -5.13 9.75 17.77
CA SER A 121 -3.84 10.24 18.26
C SER A 121 -2.63 9.45 17.73
N LYS A 122 -2.86 8.23 17.20
CA LYS A 122 -1.82 7.30 16.74
C LYS A 122 -1.79 7.09 15.23
N VAL A 123 -2.56 7.89 14.49
CA VAL A 123 -2.70 7.73 13.04
C VAL A 123 -2.50 9.05 12.30
N ASP A 124 -1.97 8.97 11.08
CA ASP A 124 -1.86 10.13 10.20
C ASP A 124 -3.26 10.58 9.72
N SER A 125 -3.52 11.89 9.71
CA SER A 125 -4.73 12.43 9.11
C SER A 125 -4.67 12.34 7.58
N THR A 126 -5.83 12.34 6.92
CA THR A 126 -5.93 12.38 5.45
C THR A 126 -5.26 13.63 4.88
N LYS A 127 -5.36 14.77 5.58
CA LYS A 127 -4.68 16.02 5.23
C LYS A 127 -3.15 15.85 5.23
N THR A 128 -2.60 15.27 6.29
CA THR A 128 -1.16 14.99 6.39
C THR A 128 -0.68 14.10 5.24
N VAL A 129 -1.46 13.07 4.89
CA VAL A 129 -1.13 12.20 3.74
C VAL A 129 -1.11 13.01 2.45
N ALA A 130 -2.13 13.83 2.18
CA ALA A 130 -2.22 14.66 0.97
C ALA A 130 -1.04 15.64 0.86
N GLU A 131 -0.67 16.31 1.95
CA GLU A 131 0.50 17.21 1.98
C GLU A 131 1.82 16.48 1.65
N LYS A 132 1.97 15.24 2.13
CA LYS A 132 3.15 14.42 1.81
C LYS A 132 3.18 13.97 0.35
N VAL A 133 2.00 13.70 -0.25
CA VAL A 133 1.88 13.40 -1.69
C VAL A 133 2.30 14.62 -2.51
N ILE A 134 1.77 15.80 -2.21
CA ILE A 134 2.14 17.07 -2.88
C ILE A 134 3.65 17.30 -2.77
N LYS A 135 4.22 17.13 -1.57
CA LYS A 135 5.67 17.29 -1.36
C LYS A 135 6.51 16.25 -2.11
N ASN A 136 5.99 15.03 -2.31
CA ASN A 136 6.62 14.01 -3.15
C ASN A 136 6.67 14.47 -4.61
N ILE A 137 5.57 14.98 -5.14
CA ILE A 137 5.46 15.52 -6.50
C ILE A 137 6.42 16.70 -6.70
N GLN A 138 6.35 17.72 -5.84
CA GLN A 138 7.21 18.91 -5.92
C GLN A 138 8.69 18.58 -5.88
N LYS A 139 9.10 17.59 -5.08
CA LYS A 139 10.49 17.15 -4.96
C LYS A 139 10.88 16.03 -5.92
N ARG A 140 9.97 15.60 -6.76
CA ARG A 140 10.11 14.47 -7.72
C ARG A 140 10.79 13.24 -7.09
N LYS A 141 10.38 12.90 -5.85
CA LYS A 141 10.95 11.75 -5.12
C LYS A 141 10.30 10.45 -5.59
N PHE A 142 11.11 9.41 -5.79
CA PHE A 142 10.55 8.09 -6.11
C PHE A 142 9.77 7.51 -4.93
N ILE A 143 10.36 7.29 -3.78
CA ILE A 143 9.70 6.68 -2.63
C ILE A 143 9.58 7.67 -1.47
N THR A 144 8.37 7.83 -0.96
CA THR A 144 8.10 8.55 0.28
C THR A 144 7.43 7.63 1.29
N THR A 145 8.08 7.44 2.44
CA THR A 145 7.50 6.74 3.60
C THR A 145 7.07 7.78 4.61
N LEU A 146 5.81 7.75 5.00
CA LEU A 146 5.17 8.84 5.76
C LEU A 146 5.66 8.92 7.21
N THR A 147 5.86 7.78 7.87
CA THR A 147 6.17 7.72 9.29
C THR A 147 7.64 7.35 9.56
N PRO A 148 8.25 7.83 10.67
CA PRO A 148 9.60 7.42 11.07
C PRO A 148 9.70 5.90 11.27
N ILE A 149 8.70 5.29 11.91
CA ILE A 149 8.67 3.85 12.15
C ILE A 149 8.57 3.06 10.83
N GLY A 150 7.85 3.59 9.83
CA GLY A 150 7.79 3.00 8.49
C GLY A 150 9.14 3.07 7.76
N LYS A 151 9.90 4.18 7.94
CA LYS A 151 11.27 4.30 7.39
C LYS A 151 12.21 3.28 8.02
N LEU A 152 12.14 3.12 9.33
CA LEU A 152 12.91 2.12 10.08
C LEU A 152 12.53 0.71 9.61
N ASN A 153 11.24 0.39 9.52
CA ASN A 153 10.78 -0.92 9.04
C ASN A 153 11.28 -1.21 7.61
N LYS A 154 11.23 -0.23 6.70
CA LYS A 154 11.77 -0.38 5.35
C LYS A 154 13.27 -0.67 5.36
N PHE A 155 14.04 0.01 6.20
CA PHE A 155 15.47 -0.21 6.35
C PHE A 155 15.77 -1.60 6.92
N LEU A 156 15.11 -1.97 8.01
CA LEU A 156 15.28 -3.28 8.65
C LEU A 156 14.89 -4.42 7.72
N GLN A 157 13.77 -4.30 7.00
CA GLN A 157 13.35 -5.31 6.03
C GLN A 157 14.38 -5.51 4.91
N ALA A 158 15.03 -4.44 4.45
CA ALA A 158 16.02 -4.53 3.38
C ALA A 158 17.36 -5.15 3.84
N ARG A 159 17.72 -4.98 5.11
CA ARG A 159 19.03 -5.40 5.64
C ARG A 159 18.96 -6.62 6.54
N PHE A 160 17.87 -6.81 7.26
CA PHE A 160 17.70 -7.83 8.29
C PHE A 160 16.30 -8.47 8.20
N PRO A 161 15.93 -9.09 7.04
CA PRO A 161 14.58 -9.63 6.84
C PRO A 161 14.18 -10.68 7.87
N MET A 162 15.12 -11.54 8.30
CA MET A 162 14.88 -12.58 9.31
C MET A 162 14.64 -11.98 10.71
N LEU A 163 15.27 -10.86 11.03
CA LEU A 163 14.99 -10.15 12.28
C LEU A 163 13.57 -9.59 12.28
N VAL A 164 13.16 -8.97 11.15
CA VAL A 164 11.79 -8.46 11.02
C VAL A 164 10.78 -9.59 11.13
N GLU A 165 11.05 -10.75 10.56
CA GLU A 165 10.21 -11.93 10.67
C GLU A 165 10.07 -12.40 12.13
N LYS A 166 11.17 -12.51 12.88
CA LYS A 166 11.14 -12.84 14.31
C LYS A 166 10.29 -11.85 15.12
N ILE A 167 10.40 -10.55 14.82
CA ILE A 167 9.59 -9.52 15.47
C ILE A 167 8.10 -9.69 15.15
N ILE A 168 7.76 -10.04 13.90
CA ILE A 168 6.38 -10.30 13.50
C ILE A 168 5.85 -11.54 14.21
N LEU A 169 6.60 -12.62 14.22
CA LEU A 169 6.23 -13.88 14.90
C LEU A 169 5.98 -13.66 16.40
N SER A 170 6.85 -12.91 17.09
CA SER A 170 6.66 -12.58 18.52
C SER A 170 5.46 -11.67 18.80
N ASN A 171 4.82 -11.12 17.78
CA ASN A 171 3.65 -10.26 17.88
C ASN A 171 2.47 -10.77 17.02
N LEU A 172 2.47 -12.05 16.67
CA LEU A 172 1.50 -12.62 15.72
C LEU A 172 0.04 -12.41 16.17
N ASP A 173 -0.21 -12.54 17.46
CA ASP A 173 -1.56 -12.35 18.04
C ASP A 173 -2.12 -10.94 17.78
N LYS A 174 -1.26 -9.91 17.79
CA LYS A 174 -1.67 -8.54 17.46
C LYS A 174 -2.14 -8.37 16.00
N PHE A 175 -1.79 -9.30 15.12
CA PHE A 175 -2.28 -9.32 13.75
C PHE A 175 -3.63 -10.06 13.65
N LYS A 176 -3.87 -11.08 14.52
CA LYS A 176 -5.14 -11.80 14.61
C LYS A 176 -6.25 -10.92 15.20
N ASP A 177 -6.01 -10.24 16.34
CA ASP A 177 -7.00 -9.41 17.03
C ASP A 177 -7.59 -8.26 16.21
N LYS A 178 -6.99 -7.95 15.06
CA LYS A 178 -7.50 -6.93 14.13
C LYS A 178 -8.44 -7.51 13.09
N SER A 179 -8.69 -8.82 13.13
CA SER A 179 -9.52 -9.55 12.19
C SER A 179 -10.88 -10.01 12.79
N GLU A 180 -11.13 -9.73 14.06
CA GLU A 180 -12.41 -9.98 14.74
C GLU A 180 -13.19 -8.67 15.00
#